data_3a23cc09e230bb18e9742194096a6593
#
_entry.id   3a23cc09e230bb18e9742194096a6593
#
_cell.length_a   1.000
_cell.length_b   1.000
_cell.length_c   1.000
_cell.angle_alpha   90.00
_cell.angle_beta   90.00
_cell.angle_gamma   90.00
#
_symmetry.space_group_name_H-M   'P 1'
#
loop_
_entity.id
_entity.type
_entity.pdbx_description
1 polymer ?
#
loop_
_entity_poly.entity_id
_entity_poly.type
_entity_poly.pdbx_seq_one_letter_code
_entity_poly.pdbx_strand_id
1 'polypeptide(L)'
;FILFCATSVLGLNTENTNESAEHGNAYSEEQKNIFRQSIPPIAKRFIGIPYKLGGSPPQSGTSDNSNLFFSIYNLAAQKAGLSYKKYMPMKYLLCNIREVDENNLKNGDLIVLNDDHTAMIYQVENTGKIYLIYASEKRQQVLSFNGDNIVFQVYWLENLKGFFRLSDIMLAPTN
;
A
#
# COMPACT_ATOMS: atom_id res chain seq x y z
N PHE A 1 40.27 -40.34 45.48
CA PHE A 1 39.52 -41.55 45.11
C PHE A 1 38.56 -41.19 43.99
N ILE A 2 38.81 -41.79 42.86
CA ILE A 2 38.14 -41.62 41.59
C ILE A 2 36.97 -42.59 41.54
N LEU A 3 35.78 -42.17 41.13
CA LEU A 3 34.82 -43.09 40.58
C LEU A 3 34.14 -42.48 39.36
N PHE A 4 34.44 -43.05 38.22
CA PHE A 4 33.72 -42.84 36.97
C PHE A 4 32.37 -43.51 37.04
N CYS A 5 31.30 -42.80 36.64
CA CYS A 5 30.06 -43.45 36.26
C CYS A 5 29.65 -42.89 34.89
N ALA A 6 29.79 -43.70 33.88
CA ALA A 6 29.31 -43.44 32.53
C ALA A 6 27.81 -43.81 32.48
N THR A 7 26.96 -42.87 32.11
CA THR A 7 25.62 -43.18 31.67
C THR A 7 25.38 -42.58 30.30
N SER A 8 25.25 -43.48 29.32
CA SER A 8 24.80 -43.25 27.99
C SER A 8 23.36 -42.68 28.03
N VAL A 9 23.16 -41.48 27.49
CA VAL A 9 21.84 -40.96 27.21
C VAL A 9 21.60 -40.97 25.72
N LEU A 10 20.64 -41.78 25.32
CA LEU A 10 20.06 -41.85 23.98
C LEU A 10 19.65 -40.45 23.50
N GLY A 11 20.11 -40.12 22.28
CA GLY A 11 19.65 -38.92 21.56
C GLY A 11 18.19 -39.04 21.19
N LEU A 12 17.38 -38.16 21.75
CA LEU A 12 16.08 -37.80 21.21
C LEU A 12 16.30 -36.59 20.34
N ASN A 13 16.33 -36.81 19.02
CA ASN A 13 16.17 -35.74 18.03
C ASN A 13 14.75 -35.17 18.18
N THR A 14 14.62 -34.10 18.89
CA THR A 14 13.45 -33.21 18.74
C THR A 14 13.69 -32.37 17.48
N GLU A 15 13.10 -32.80 16.38
CA GLU A 15 12.90 -31.91 15.24
C GLU A 15 12.05 -30.73 15.73
N ASN A 16 12.73 -29.60 15.91
CA ASN A 16 12.10 -28.32 16.11
C ASN A 16 11.52 -27.89 14.74
N THR A 17 10.33 -28.36 14.43
CA THR A 17 9.50 -27.76 13.41
C THR A 17 9.10 -26.38 13.93
N ASN A 18 9.90 -25.37 13.61
CA ASN A 18 9.46 -24.00 13.59
C ASN A 18 8.37 -23.86 12.52
N GLU A 19 7.15 -24.28 12.82
CA GLU A 19 5.97 -23.75 12.18
C GLU A 19 5.90 -22.26 12.52
N SER A 20 6.59 -21.43 11.72
CA SER A 20 6.19 -20.06 11.56
C SER A 20 4.74 -20.11 11.09
N ALA A 21 3.81 -19.78 12.00
CA ALA A 21 2.42 -19.58 11.67
C ALA A 21 2.38 -18.46 10.60
N GLU A 22 2.47 -18.82 9.33
CA GLU A 22 1.98 -18.01 8.24
C GLU A 22 0.51 -17.76 8.57
N HIS A 23 0.19 -16.56 9.00
CA HIS A 23 -1.16 -16.06 8.97
C HIS A 23 -1.56 -16.07 7.49
N GLY A 24 -2.15 -17.19 7.07
CA GLY A 24 -2.61 -17.38 5.71
C GLY A 24 -3.44 -16.16 5.31
N ASN A 25 -3.02 -15.50 4.23
CA ASN A 25 -3.77 -14.37 3.68
C ASN A 25 -5.22 -14.83 3.49
N ALA A 26 -6.16 -14.09 4.08
CA ALA A 26 -7.57 -14.41 4.02
C ALA A 26 -8.15 -14.38 2.58
N TYR A 27 -7.34 -14.02 1.58
CA TYR A 27 -7.72 -13.89 0.16
C TYR A 27 -6.58 -14.32 -0.77
N SER A 28 -6.95 -14.74 -2.01
CA SER A 28 -6.03 -15.37 -2.96
C SER A 28 -5.06 -14.40 -3.63
N GLU A 29 -3.96 -14.92 -4.17
CA GLU A 29 -3.03 -14.15 -5.01
C GLU A 29 -3.70 -13.62 -6.29
N GLU A 30 -4.69 -14.34 -6.83
CA GLU A 30 -5.49 -13.87 -7.94
C GLU A 30 -6.28 -12.61 -7.57
N GLN A 31 -6.94 -12.60 -6.42
CA GLN A 31 -7.64 -11.43 -5.90
C GLN A 31 -6.70 -10.24 -5.69
N LYS A 32 -5.48 -10.47 -5.18
CA LYS A 32 -4.44 -9.44 -5.07
C LYS A 32 -4.07 -8.87 -6.44
N ASN A 33 -3.91 -9.71 -7.42
CA ASN A 33 -3.57 -9.29 -8.79
C ASN A 33 -4.71 -8.46 -9.40
N ILE A 34 -5.96 -8.89 -9.28
CA ILE A 34 -7.13 -8.15 -9.76
C ILE A 34 -7.21 -6.79 -9.06
N PHE A 35 -7.03 -6.75 -7.73
CA PHE A 35 -6.98 -5.52 -6.96
C PHE A 35 -5.94 -4.54 -7.53
N ARG A 36 -4.68 -4.99 -7.70
CA ARG A 36 -3.58 -4.17 -8.23
C ARG A 36 -3.82 -3.70 -9.67
N GLN A 37 -4.30 -4.57 -10.52
CA GLN A 37 -4.60 -4.24 -11.94
C GLN A 37 -5.79 -3.29 -12.08
N SER A 38 -6.68 -3.25 -11.12
CA SER A 38 -7.84 -2.35 -11.12
C SER A 38 -7.49 -0.91 -10.73
N ILE A 39 -6.38 -0.69 -10.03
CA ILE A 39 -6.00 0.64 -9.54
C ILE A 39 -5.77 1.66 -10.66
N PRO A 40 -4.98 1.39 -11.72
CA PRO A 40 -4.70 2.38 -12.74
C PRO A 40 -5.96 2.96 -13.42
N PRO A 41 -6.89 2.16 -13.95
CA PRO A 41 -8.07 2.71 -14.60
C PRO A 41 -9.02 3.42 -13.62
N ILE A 42 -9.06 3.00 -12.35
CA ILE A 42 -9.85 3.65 -11.31
C ILE A 42 -9.23 5.01 -10.96
N ALA A 43 -7.93 5.08 -10.68
CA ALA A 43 -7.23 6.29 -10.28
C ALA A 43 -7.35 7.39 -11.35
N LYS A 44 -7.22 7.04 -12.62
CA LYS A 44 -7.34 7.98 -13.75
C LYS A 44 -8.68 8.74 -13.77
N ARG A 45 -9.75 8.16 -13.23
CA ARG A 45 -11.08 8.79 -13.17
C ARG A 45 -11.15 9.96 -12.18
N PHE A 46 -10.21 10.03 -11.25
CA PHE A 46 -10.17 11.07 -10.21
C PHE A 46 -9.28 12.26 -10.59
N ILE A 47 -8.48 12.17 -11.66
CA ILE A 47 -7.61 13.27 -12.10
C ILE A 47 -8.46 14.48 -12.48
N GLY A 48 -8.09 15.66 -11.96
CA GLY A 48 -8.80 16.91 -12.21
C GLY A 48 -9.99 17.18 -11.27
N ILE A 49 -10.38 16.23 -10.40
CA ILE A 49 -11.41 16.49 -9.39
C ILE A 49 -10.93 17.63 -8.47
N PRO A 50 -11.80 18.62 -8.14
CA PRO A 50 -11.42 19.71 -7.26
C PRO A 50 -11.04 19.25 -5.86
N TYR A 51 -10.01 19.88 -5.29
CA TYR A 51 -9.60 19.66 -3.90
C TYR A 51 -10.60 20.29 -2.93
N LYS A 52 -10.90 19.57 -1.86
CA LYS A 52 -11.57 20.09 -0.67
C LYS A 52 -11.21 19.21 0.52
N LEU A 53 -10.75 19.82 1.61
CA LEU A 53 -10.51 19.11 2.86
C LEU A 53 -11.79 18.43 3.35
N GLY A 54 -11.72 17.13 3.62
CA GLY A 54 -12.87 16.29 3.96
C GLY A 54 -13.81 16.00 2.78
N GLY A 55 -13.46 16.43 1.56
CA GLY A 55 -14.23 16.14 0.36
C GLY A 55 -14.19 14.65 0.02
N SER A 56 -15.35 14.11 -0.37
CA SER A 56 -15.50 12.71 -0.76
C SER A 56 -16.02 12.62 -2.20
N PRO A 57 -15.29 12.04 -3.15
CA PRO A 57 -15.67 12.06 -4.55
C PRO A 57 -17.10 11.59 -4.85
N PRO A 58 -17.60 10.49 -4.23
CA PRO A 58 -18.95 10.02 -4.49
C PRO A 58 -20.05 10.96 -3.98
N GLN A 59 -19.80 11.72 -2.89
CA GLN A 59 -20.81 12.55 -2.25
C GLN A 59 -20.75 14.01 -2.70
N SER A 60 -19.55 14.56 -2.88
CA SER A 60 -19.36 16.00 -3.10
C SER A 60 -18.71 16.37 -4.43
N GLY A 61 -18.23 15.39 -5.21
CA GLY A 61 -17.45 15.65 -6.41
C GLY A 61 -16.09 16.32 -6.15
N THR A 62 -15.64 16.34 -4.88
CA THR A 62 -14.36 16.92 -4.44
C THR A 62 -13.58 15.88 -3.64
N SER A 63 -12.27 16.07 -3.45
CA SER A 63 -11.45 15.13 -2.68
C SER A 63 -10.31 15.79 -1.93
N ASP A 64 -9.95 15.21 -0.79
CA ASP A 64 -8.61 15.28 -0.19
C ASP A 64 -7.85 13.98 -0.43
N ASN A 65 -6.59 13.89 0.03
CA ASN A 65 -5.79 12.68 -0.14
C ASN A 65 -6.37 11.45 0.54
N SER A 66 -6.92 11.59 1.75
CA SER A 66 -7.48 10.47 2.51
C SER A 66 -8.68 9.86 1.79
N ASN A 67 -9.58 10.70 1.29
CA ASN A 67 -10.76 10.28 0.55
C ASN A 67 -10.43 9.79 -0.86
N LEU A 68 -9.41 10.38 -1.50
CA LEU A 68 -8.92 9.91 -2.79
C LEU A 68 -8.41 8.46 -2.67
N PHE A 69 -7.51 8.19 -1.73
CA PHE A 69 -6.94 6.86 -1.57
C PHE A 69 -7.98 5.85 -1.11
N PHE A 70 -8.85 6.24 -0.17
CA PHE A 70 -9.98 5.41 0.21
C PHE A 70 -10.84 5.03 -0.99
N SER A 71 -11.22 5.99 -1.84
CA SER A 71 -12.06 5.74 -3.00
C SER A 71 -11.39 4.79 -4.00
N ILE A 72 -10.10 4.99 -4.28
CA ILE A 72 -9.34 4.13 -5.20
C ILE A 72 -9.24 2.71 -4.65
N TYR A 73 -8.80 2.55 -3.40
CA TYR A 73 -8.64 1.23 -2.78
C TYR A 73 -9.98 0.49 -2.63
N ASN A 74 -11.02 1.19 -2.20
CA ASN A 74 -12.35 0.59 -2.03
C ASN A 74 -12.93 0.08 -3.36
N LEU A 75 -12.85 0.88 -4.42
CA LEU A 75 -13.30 0.46 -5.75
C LEU A 75 -12.46 -0.67 -6.32
N ALA A 76 -11.14 -0.66 -6.11
CA ALA A 76 -10.25 -1.73 -6.54
C ALA A 76 -10.52 -3.03 -5.76
N ALA A 77 -10.77 -2.95 -4.46
CA ALA A 77 -11.16 -4.09 -3.64
C ALA A 77 -12.46 -4.71 -4.12
N GLN A 78 -13.50 -3.91 -4.37
CA GLN A 78 -14.78 -4.39 -4.92
C GLN A 78 -14.58 -5.13 -6.25
N LYS A 79 -13.71 -4.64 -7.14
CA LYS A 79 -13.38 -5.33 -8.41
C LYS A 79 -12.73 -6.69 -8.20
N ALA A 80 -11.99 -6.85 -7.11
CA ALA A 80 -11.32 -8.11 -6.75
C ALA A 80 -12.21 -9.06 -5.92
N GLY A 81 -13.48 -8.72 -5.67
CA GLY A 81 -14.33 -9.49 -4.76
C GLY A 81 -13.87 -9.38 -3.30
N LEU A 82 -13.27 -8.24 -2.96
CA LEU A 82 -12.80 -7.92 -1.61
C LEU A 82 -13.54 -6.71 -1.06
N SER A 83 -13.54 -6.59 0.26
CA SER A 83 -13.94 -5.38 0.99
C SER A 83 -12.69 -4.66 1.50
N TYR A 84 -12.63 -3.35 1.32
CA TYR A 84 -11.68 -2.47 2.01
C TYR A 84 -12.26 -2.08 3.37
N LYS A 85 -11.46 -2.15 4.44
CA LYS A 85 -11.99 -2.02 5.81
C LYS A 85 -12.88 -0.81 6.02
N LYS A 86 -12.34 0.40 5.91
CA LYS A 86 -13.12 1.64 6.02
C LYS A 86 -12.25 2.85 5.70
N TYR A 87 -12.91 3.99 5.52
CA TYR A 87 -12.22 5.28 5.48
C TYR A 87 -11.37 5.52 6.73
N MET A 88 -10.17 6.06 6.52
CA MET A 88 -9.25 6.51 7.56
C MET A 88 -8.61 7.84 7.17
N PRO A 89 -8.50 8.81 8.09
CA PRO A 89 -7.60 9.94 7.94
C PRO A 89 -6.16 9.48 7.65
N MET A 90 -5.39 10.27 6.90
CA MET A 90 -4.06 9.91 6.41
C MET A 90 -3.15 9.37 7.52
N LYS A 91 -3.11 10.03 8.68
CA LYS A 91 -2.26 9.59 9.78
C LYS A 91 -2.53 8.14 10.26
N TYR A 92 -3.79 7.69 10.17
CA TYR A 92 -4.14 6.30 10.53
C TYR A 92 -3.90 5.34 9.36
N LEU A 93 -4.03 5.79 8.12
CA LEU A 93 -3.64 5.00 6.96
C LEU A 93 -2.13 4.69 7.03
N LEU A 94 -1.30 5.69 7.35
CA LEU A 94 0.15 5.51 7.50
C LEU A 94 0.55 4.54 8.64
N CYS A 95 -0.33 4.26 9.60
CA CYS A 95 -0.13 3.19 10.59
C CYS A 95 -0.47 1.78 10.05
N ASN A 96 -1.07 1.68 8.86
CA ASN A 96 -1.54 0.44 8.25
C ASN A 96 -0.83 0.15 6.90
N ILE A 97 0.41 0.61 6.78
CA ILE A 97 1.28 0.36 5.64
C ILE A 97 2.59 -0.26 6.13
N ARG A 98 3.31 -0.92 5.24
CA ARG A 98 4.65 -1.47 5.46
C ARG A 98 5.60 -0.98 4.40
N GLU A 99 6.85 -0.78 4.76
CA GLU A 99 7.89 -0.37 3.84
C GLU A 99 8.12 -1.44 2.75
N VAL A 100 8.46 -0.97 1.55
CA VAL A 100 8.80 -1.82 0.40
C VAL A 100 10.00 -1.24 -0.33
N ASP A 101 10.79 -2.11 -0.92
CA ASP A 101 11.91 -1.73 -1.76
C ASP A 101 11.42 -1.10 -3.07
N GLU A 102 12.14 -0.08 -3.56
CA GLU A 102 11.84 0.62 -4.82
C GLU A 102 11.76 -0.32 -6.02
N ASN A 103 12.61 -1.37 -6.05
CA ASN A 103 12.61 -2.35 -7.13
C ASN A 103 11.40 -3.30 -7.12
N ASN A 104 10.60 -3.26 -6.05
CA ASN A 104 9.42 -4.12 -5.85
C ASN A 104 8.10 -3.36 -5.86
N LEU A 105 8.08 -2.14 -6.41
CA LEU A 105 6.87 -1.31 -6.45
C LEU A 105 5.75 -1.96 -7.27
N LYS A 106 4.52 -1.75 -6.80
CA LYS A 106 3.30 -2.23 -7.44
C LYS A 106 2.24 -1.12 -7.47
N ASN A 107 1.28 -1.26 -8.37
CA ASN A 107 0.13 -0.35 -8.41
C ASN A 107 -0.55 -0.30 -7.03
N GLY A 108 -0.80 0.90 -6.54
CA GLY A 108 -1.39 1.17 -5.23
C GLY A 108 -0.38 1.23 -4.08
N ASP A 109 0.92 1.17 -4.32
CA ASP A 109 1.89 1.52 -3.31
C ASP A 109 1.91 3.04 -3.08
N LEU A 110 2.46 3.48 -1.99
CA LEU A 110 2.53 4.88 -1.60
C LEU A 110 3.98 5.35 -1.59
N ILE A 111 4.20 6.57 -2.02
CA ILE A 111 5.41 7.33 -1.72
C ILE A 111 5.07 8.30 -0.60
N VAL A 112 5.89 8.32 0.46
CA VAL A 112 5.71 9.16 1.64
C VAL A 112 6.94 10.04 1.82
N LEU A 113 6.75 11.31 2.07
CA LEU A 113 7.80 12.28 2.35
C LEU A 113 8.03 12.43 3.87
N ASN A 114 9.14 13.06 4.24
CA ASN A 114 9.52 13.27 5.64
C ASN A 114 8.51 14.13 6.43
N ASP A 115 7.73 14.96 5.76
CA ASP A 115 6.65 15.78 6.32
C ASP A 115 5.27 15.11 6.22
N ASP A 116 5.24 13.79 5.96
CA ASP A 116 4.06 12.94 5.75
C ASP A 116 3.21 13.31 4.51
N HIS A 117 3.67 14.19 3.62
CA HIS A 117 3.07 14.31 2.29
C HIS A 117 3.13 12.98 1.58
N THR A 118 2.02 12.61 0.96
CA THR A 118 1.84 11.26 0.41
C THR A 118 1.19 11.33 -0.97
N ALA A 119 1.72 10.54 -1.92
CA ALA A 119 1.05 10.24 -3.18
C ALA A 119 0.89 8.73 -3.35
N MET A 120 -0.12 8.32 -4.11
CA MET A 120 -0.26 6.92 -4.52
C MET A 120 0.46 6.70 -5.84
N ILE A 121 1.27 5.66 -5.90
CA ILE A 121 1.83 5.10 -7.14
C ILE A 121 0.70 4.30 -7.78
N TYR A 122 -0.10 4.94 -8.64
CA TYR A 122 -1.26 4.28 -9.20
C TYR A 122 -0.95 3.40 -10.40
N GLN A 123 0.21 3.58 -11.05
CA GLN A 123 0.64 2.74 -12.16
C GLN A 123 2.16 2.56 -12.13
N VAL A 124 2.59 1.32 -12.31
CA VAL A 124 4.00 0.93 -12.53
C VAL A 124 4.04 0.21 -13.87
N GLU A 125 4.87 0.68 -14.79
CA GLU A 125 5.10 0.05 -16.10
C GLU A 125 6.19 -1.03 -16.02
N ASN A 126 6.24 -1.92 -16.99
CA ASN A 126 7.28 -2.95 -17.09
C ASN A 126 8.70 -2.35 -17.23
N THR A 127 8.80 -1.11 -17.65
CA THR A 127 10.06 -0.34 -17.73
C THR A 127 10.54 0.17 -16.39
N GLY A 128 9.75 0.01 -15.32
CA GLY A 128 9.99 0.61 -14.01
C GLY A 128 9.46 2.05 -13.89
N LYS A 129 8.91 2.64 -14.96
CA LYS A 129 8.32 3.98 -14.91
C LYS A 129 7.09 3.98 -14.02
N ILE A 130 7.04 4.93 -13.08
CA ILE A 130 5.94 5.11 -12.14
C ILE A 130 5.09 6.33 -12.45
N TYR A 131 3.81 6.25 -12.12
CA TYR A 131 2.85 7.35 -12.19
C TYR A 131 2.20 7.55 -10.83
N LEU A 132 2.16 8.78 -10.39
CA LEU A 132 1.68 9.18 -9.09
C LEU A 132 0.38 9.98 -9.19
N ILE A 133 -0.45 9.86 -8.15
CA ILE A 133 -1.69 10.64 -8.01
C ILE A 133 -1.83 11.12 -6.56
N TYR A 134 -2.24 12.37 -6.38
CA TYR A 134 -2.54 12.96 -5.08
C TYR A 134 -3.48 14.16 -5.20
N ALA A 135 -4.20 14.47 -4.14
CA ALA A 135 -5.02 15.68 -4.07
C ALA A 135 -4.17 16.84 -3.55
N SER A 136 -4.00 17.86 -4.38
CA SER A 136 -3.15 19.02 -4.11
C SER A 136 -3.97 20.19 -3.59
N GLU A 137 -3.78 20.55 -2.32
CA GLU A 137 -4.32 21.78 -1.77
C GLU A 137 -3.77 23.01 -2.51
N LYS A 138 -2.47 23.05 -2.77
CA LYS A 138 -1.82 24.16 -3.49
C LYS A 138 -2.36 24.37 -4.90
N ARG A 139 -2.72 23.29 -5.62
CA ARG A 139 -3.25 23.33 -6.98
C ARG A 139 -4.76 23.21 -7.03
N GLN A 140 -5.42 23.07 -5.88
CA GLN A 140 -6.86 22.97 -5.73
C GLN A 140 -7.54 21.85 -6.55
N GLN A 141 -6.79 20.77 -6.83
CA GLN A 141 -7.30 19.63 -7.58
C GLN A 141 -6.47 18.35 -7.37
N VAL A 142 -7.03 17.22 -7.78
CA VAL A 142 -6.31 15.96 -7.90
C VAL A 142 -5.39 16.02 -9.11
N LEU A 143 -4.11 15.80 -8.88
CA LEU A 143 -3.05 15.83 -9.88
C LEU A 143 -2.48 14.44 -10.13
N SER A 144 -1.99 14.25 -11.35
CA SER A 144 -1.15 13.10 -11.72
C SER A 144 0.13 13.59 -12.40
N PHE A 145 1.23 12.92 -12.13
CA PHE A 145 2.51 13.11 -12.78
C PHE A 145 3.29 11.78 -12.81
N ASN A 146 4.34 11.70 -13.59
CA ASN A 146 5.19 10.52 -13.67
C ASN A 146 6.60 10.79 -13.12
N GLY A 147 7.39 9.72 -12.96
CA GLY A 147 8.75 9.78 -12.42
C GLY A 147 9.74 10.61 -13.23
N ASP A 148 9.46 10.92 -14.52
CA ASP A 148 10.31 11.79 -15.35
C ASP A 148 10.05 13.28 -15.08
N ASN A 149 9.04 13.61 -14.28
CA ASN A 149 8.70 14.99 -13.96
C ASN A 149 9.79 15.60 -13.06
N ILE A 150 10.25 16.82 -13.40
CA ILE A 150 11.30 17.50 -12.63
C ILE A 150 10.90 17.72 -11.17
N VAL A 151 9.61 17.93 -10.86
CA VAL A 151 9.13 18.07 -9.48
C VAL A 151 9.29 16.76 -8.73
N PHE A 152 9.12 15.61 -9.40
CA PHE A 152 9.38 14.32 -8.78
C PHE A 152 10.86 14.18 -8.44
N GLN A 153 11.75 14.46 -9.38
CA GLN A 153 13.19 14.31 -9.22
C GLN A 153 13.75 15.23 -8.13
N VAL A 154 13.31 16.51 -8.11
CA VAL A 154 13.88 17.53 -7.21
C VAL A 154 13.17 17.58 -5.87
N TYR A 155 11.84 17.44 -5.83
CA TYR A 155 11.10 17.61 -4.57
C TYR A 155 10.77 16.27 -3.88
N TRP A 156 10.22 15.30 -4.63
CA TRP A 156 9.78 14.04 -4.02
C TRP A 156 10.94 13.16 -3.61
N LEU A 157 11.97 13.01 -4.44
CA LEU A 157 13.12 12.16 -4.10
C LEU A 157 14.03 12.79 -3.04
N GLU A 158 14.24 14.11 -3.04
CA GLU A 158 15.05 14.78 -2.03
C GLU A 158 14.41 14.76 -0.63
N ASN A 159 13.09 14.69 -0.56
CA ASN A 159 12.36 14.65 0.72
C ASN A 159 11.79 13.26 1.03
N LEU A 160 12.23 12.24 0.34
CA LEU A 160 11.71 10.88 0.45
C LEU A 160 11.92 10.31 1.85
N LYS A 161 10.83 9.86 2.48
CA LYS A 161 10.86 9.01 3.67
C LYS A 161 10.93 7.54 3.28
N GLY A 162 10.21 7.14 2.23
CA GLY A 162 10.22 5.79 1.69
C GLY A 162 9.03 5.45 0.82
N PHE A 163 9.05 4.21 0.33
CA PHE A 163 7.94 3.61 -0.39
C PHE A 163 7.23 2.60 0.51
N PHE A 164 5.92 2.57 0.44
CA PHE A 164 5.11 1.79 1.36
C PHE A 164 3.97 1.08 0.64
N ARG A 165 3.56 -0.05 1.20
CA ARG A 165 2.45 -0.86 0.70
C ARG A 165 1.37 -0.99 1.74
N LEU A 166 0.11 -0.91 1.31
CA LEU A 166 -1.04 -1.19 2.14
C LEU A 166 -0.91 -2.58 2.78
N SER A 167 -1.11 -2.65 4.10
CA SER A 167 -1.09 -3.92 4.82
C SER A 167 -2.26 -4.81 4.40
N ASP A 168 -2.04 -6.10 4.28
CA ASP A 168 -3.03 -7.07 3.85
C ASP A 168 -4.26 -7.11 4.77
N ILE A 169 -4.08 -6.78 6.06
CA ILE A 169 -5.18 -6.66 7.03
C ILE A 169 -6.26 -5.61 6.66
N MET A 170 -5.96 -4.73 5.72
CA MET A 170 -6.88 -3.70 5.24
C MET A 170 -7.90 -4.23 4.23
N LEU A 171 -7.70 -5.44 3.74
CA LEU A 171 -8.56 -6.13 2.79
C LEU A 171 -9.12 -7.40 3.42
N ALA A 172 -10.36 -7.74 3.09
CA ALA A 172 -11.00 -8.97 3.51
C ALA A 172 -11.88 -9.52 2.36
N PRO A 173 -12.09 -10.84 2.25
CA PRO A 173 -13.09 -11.39 1.34
C PRO A 173 -14.47 -10.76 1.60
N THR A 174 -15.23 -10.53 0.53
CA THR A 174 -16.66 -10.24 0.66
C THR A 174 -17.40 -11.55 0.91
N ASN A 175 -18.12 -11.66 2.01
CA ASN A 175 -19.01 -12.79 2.30
C ASN A 175 -20.17 -12.83 1.31
#